data_426c422719575a40dcaebf1d5d1b071e
#
_entry.id   426c422719575a40dcaebf1d5d1b071e
#
_cell.length_a   1.000
_cell.length_b   1.000
_cell.length_c   1.000
_cell.angle_alpha   90.00
_cell.angle_beta   90.00
_cell.angle_gamma   90.00
#
_symmetry.space_group_name_H-M   'P 1'
#
loop_
_entity.id
_entity.type
_entity.pdbx_description
1 polymer ?
#
loop_
_entity_poly.entity_id
_entity_poly.type
_entity_poly.pdbx_seq_one_letter_code
_entity_poly.pdbx_strand_id
1 'polypeptide(L)'
;RKVSDDTLVGSAPDITKHFIELRGIGIIDVKTLFGVSSVKDTQNIDLVIRLEDWDKEKEYDRLGLEEEYTEYLGNKVVCHNIPIRPGRNLAVICESAAINHRQKKMGYNAAQELYRRVQESLTRRRDEDEDE
;
A
#
# COMPACT_ATOMS: atom_id res chain seq x y z
N ARG A 1 12.25 -7.54 -12.40
CA ARG A 1 13.19 -7.16 -13.47
C ARG A 1 13.20 -5.63 -13.66
N LYS A 2 14.37 -5.08 -13.86
CA LYS A 2 14.52 -3.65 -14.17
C LYS A 2 14.39 -3.42 -15.68
N VAL A 3 13.44 -2.58 -16.09
CA VAL A 3 13.20 -2.27 -17.51
C VAL A 3 13.89 -0.96 -17.90
N SER A 4 13.93 0.00 -16.97
CA SER A 4 14.63 1.28 -17.13
C SER A 4 15.18 1.72 -15.77
N ASP A 5 15.85 2.87 -15.71
CA ASP A 5 16.42 3.37 -14.46
C ASP A 5 15.40 3.66 -13.36
N ASP A 6 14.13 3.85 -13.74
CA ASP A 6 13.05 4.22 -12.83
C ASP A 6 11.85 3.27 -12.87
N THR A 7 11.94 2.15 -13.61
CA THR A 7 10.83 1.21 -13.76
C THR A 7 11.26 -0.20 -13.37
N LEU A 8 10.55 -0.74 -12.39
CA LEU A 8 10.72 -2.11 -11.93
C LEU A 8 9.52 -2.94 -12.36
N VAL A 9 9.77 -4.10 -12.98
CA VAL A 9 8.71 -5.01 -13.47
C VAL A 9 8.80 -6.34 -12.73
N GLY A 10 7.68 -6.77 -12.18
CA GLY A 10 7.52 -8.10 -11.61
C GLY A 10 6.93 -9.06 -12.64
N SER A 11 7.38 -10.30 -12.62
CA SER A 11 6.83 -11.36 -13.45
C SER A 11 6.76 -12.66 -12.67
N ALA A 12 5.74 -13.48 -12.97
CA ALA A 12 5.60 -14.79 -12.35
C ALA A 12 6.50 -15.82 -13.04
N PRO A 13 7.09 -16.76 -12.28
CA PRO A 13 7.79 -17.90 -12.89
C PRO A 13 6.84 -18.76 -13.75
N ASP A 14 7.31 -19.23 -14.89
CA ASP A 14 6.47 -19.99 -15.84
C ASP A 14 5.82 -21.23 -15.21
N ILE A 15 6.53 -21.90 -14.31
CA ILE A 15 6.04 -23.14 -13.67
C ILE A 15 4.87 -22.87 -12.73
N THR A 16 4.90 -21.75 -12.00
CA THR A 16 3.95 -21.45 -10.92
C THR A 16 2.97 -20.34 -11.25
N LYS A 17 3.10 -19.70 -12.40
CA LYS A 17 2.23 -18.58 -12.73
C LYS A 17 0.75 -18.98 -12.73
N HIS A 18 -0.08 -18.08 -12.21
CA HIS A 18 -1.53 -18.22 -12.07
C HIS A 18 -1.98 -19.18 -10.96
N PHE A 19 -1.05 -19.80 -10.23
CA PHE A 19 -1.39 -20.66 -9.09
C PHE A 19 -1.21 -19.92 -7.77
N ILE A 20 -2.10 -20.20 -6.83
CA ILE A 20 -2.03 -19.67 -5.46
C ILE A 20 -2.24 -20.83 -4.49
N GLU A 21 -1.45 -20.85 -3.43
CA GLU A 21 -1.66 -21.72 -2.29
C GLU A 21 -2.50 -21.01 -1.24
N LEU A 22 -3.63 -21.61 -0.90
CA LEU A 22 -4.50 -21.14 0.18
C LEU A 22 -4.54 -22.19 1.27
N ARG A 23 -4.07 -21.81 2.46
CA ARG A 23 -4.06 -22.72 3.61
C ARG A 23 -5.47 -23.14 3.97
N GLY A 24 -5.68 -24.45 4.10
CA GLY A 24 -6.99 -25.04 4.35
C GLY A 24 -7.77 -25.40 3.10
N ILE A 25 -7.38 -24.89 1.95
CA ILE A 25 -8.02 -25.20 0.66
C ILE A 25 -7.04 -25.96 -0.25
N GLY A 26 -5.80 -25.51 -0.35
CA GLY A 26 -4.77 -26.09 -1.20
C GLY A 26 -4.39 -25.19 -2.36
N ILE A 27 -3.89 -25.79 -3.43
CA ILE A 27 -3.46 -25.08 -4.63
C ILE A 27 -4.67 -24.84 -5.54
N ILE A 28 -4.87 -23.61 -5.95
CA ILE A 28 -5.91 -23.24 -6.91
C ILE A 28 -5.30 -22.63 -8.17
N ASP A 29 -5.96 -22.85 -9.29
CA ASP A 29 -5.64 -22.19 -10.56
C ASP A 29 -6.55 -20.98 -10.75
N VAL A 30 -5.99 -19.81 -10.49
CA VAL A 30 -6.75 -18.55 -10.51
C VAL A 30 -7.31 -18.25 -11.89
N LYS A 31 -6.53 -18.51 -12.93
CA LYS A 31 -6.96 -18.26 -14.31
C LYS A 31 -8.16 -19.13 -14.70
N THR A 32 -8.13 -20.40 -14.32
CA THR A 32 -9.21 -21.34 -14.60
C THR A 32 -10.47 -21.00 -13.82
N LEU A 33 -10.32 -20.63 -12.55
CA LEU A 33 -11.46 -20.32 -11.68
C LEU A 33 -12.10 -18.98 -11.97
N PHE A 34 -11.29 -17.95 -12.25
CA PHE A 34 -11.76 -16.56 -12.31
C PHE A 34 -11.58 -15.88 -13.67
N GLY A 35 -10.96 -16.56 -14.64
CA GLY A 35 -10.79 -16.08 -16.00
C GLY A 35 -9.50 -15.32 -16.26
N VAL A 36 -9.24 -15.03 -17.53
CA VAL A 36 -7.99 -14.41 -17.97
C VAL A 36 -7.79 -12.98 -17.45
N SER A 37 -8.85 -12.28 -17.15
CA SER A 37 -8.79 -10.92 -16.61
C SER A 37 -8.30 -10.85 -15.17
N SER A 38 -8.26 -12.00 -14.48
CA SER A 38 -7.85 -12.08 -13.07
C SER A 38 -6.34 -12.25 -12.89
N VAL A 39 -5.60 -12.45 -13.95
CA VAL A 39 -4.17 -12.74 -13.92
C VAL A 39 -3.40 -11.84 -14.87
N LYS A 40 -2.13 -11.62 -14.54
CA LYS A 40 -1.18 -10.91 -15.40
C LYS A 40 0.15 -11.67 -15.40
N ASP A 41 0.83 -11.66 -16.52
CA ASP A 41 2.16 -12.27 -16.61
C ASP A 41 3.25 -11.33 -16.10
N THR A 42 3.07 -10.01 -16.31
CA THR A 42 3.98 -8.98 -15.84
C THR A 42 3.22 -7.79 -15.30
N GLN A 43 3.81 -7.09 -14.34
CA GLN A 43 3.23 -5.90 -13.75
C GLN A 43 4.34 -4.96 -13.27
N ASN A 44 4.18 -3.66 -13.50
CA ASN A 44 5.05 -2.67 -12.90
C ASN A 44 4.85 -2.68 -11.37
N ILE A 45 5.95 -2.62 -10.65
CA ILE A 45 5.94 -2.59 -9.19
C ILE A 45 5.98 -1.12 -8.75
N ASP A 46 4.91 -0.67 -8.12
CA ASP A 46 4.75 0.71 -7.64
C ASP A 46 4.74 0.81 -6.12
N LEU A 47 4.40 -0.27 -5.45
CA LEU A 47 4.23 -0.30 -4.00
C LEU A 47 4.67 -1.65 -3.46
N VAL A 48 5.40 -1.62 -2.36
CA VAL A 48 5.77 -2.83 -1.61
C VAL A 48 5.08 -2.79 -0.24
N ILE A 49 4.44 -3.87 0.11
CA ILE A 49 3.88 -4.06 1.44
C ILE A 49 4.70 -5.14 2.12
N ARG A 50 5.37 -4.76 3.20
CA ARG A 50 6.17 -5.68 4.00
C ARG A 50 5.38 -6.04 5.25
N LEU A 51 5.08 -7.33 5.40
CA LEU A 51 4.38 -7.83 6.57
C LEU A 51 5.38 -8.12 7.67
N GLU A 52 5.07 -7.69 8.88
CA GLU A 52 5.91 -7.93 10.06
C GLU A 52 5.07 -8.30 11.27
N ASP A 53 5.69 -8.95 12.23
CA ASP A 53 5.00 -9.29 13.47
C ASP A 53 4.69 -8.02 14.27
N TRP A 54 3.54 -8.03 14.96
CA TRP A 54 3.15 -6.92 15.81
C TRP A 54 4.15 -6.78 16.98
N ASP A 55 4.69 -5.57 17.14
CA ASP A 55 5.59 -5.23 18.23
C ASP A 55 4.95 -4.10 19.06
N LYS A 56 4.66 -4.39 20.33
CA LYS A 56 4.02 -3.42 21.24
C LYS A 56 4.89 -2.22 21.53
N GLU A 57 6.20 -2.36 21.45
CA GLU A 57 7.16 -1.30 21.75
C GLU A 57 7.44 -0.40 20.55
N LYS A 58 7.05 -0.84 19.36
CA LYS A 58 7.26 -0.09 18.13
C LYS A 58 6.11 0.87 17.88
N GLU A 59 6.44 2.11 17.55
CA GLU A 59 5.46 3.08 17.08
C GLU A 59 5.18 2.83 15.59
N TYR A 60 3.89 2.76 15.25
CA TYR A 60 3.44 2.63 13.87
C TYR A 60 2.92 3.96 13.36
N ASP A 61 3.22 4.26 12.10
CA ASP A 61 2.73 5.46 11.44
C ASP A 61 1.20 5.43 11.34
N ARG A 62 0.57 6.42 11.92
CA ARG A 62 -0.90 6.56 11.91
C ARG A 62 -1.40 7.50 10.83
N LEU A 63 -0.58 8.44 10.44
CA LEU A 63 -0.97 9.53 9.56
C LEU A 63 -0.55 9.33 8.11
N GLY A 64 0.55 8.62 7.88
CA GLY A 64 1.06 8.40 6.54
C GLY A 64 1.59 9.67 5.88
N LEU A 65 2.09 10.63 6.65
CA LEU A 65 2.64 11.88 6.13
C LEU A 65 4.04 11.69 5.56
N GLU A 66 4.80 10.76 6.12
CA GLU A 66 6.14 10.42 5.64
C GLU A 66 6.09 9.10 4.88
N GLU A 67 6.76 9.05 3.73
CA GLU A 67 6.87 7.83 2.95
C GLU A 67 8.17 7.10 3.27
N GLU A 68 8.07 5.79 3.48
CA GLU A 68 9.21 4.90 3.56
C GLU A 68 9.46 4.26 2.20
N TYR A 69 10.71 3.91 1.94
CA TYR A 69 11.13 3.31 0.68
C TYR A 69 11.94 2.05 0.92
N THR A 70 11.86 1.14 -0.03
CA THR A 70 12.78 0.02 -0.14
C THR A 70 13.42 0.04 -1.52
N GLU A 71 14.53 -0.65 -1.70
CA GLU A 71 15.28 -0.59 -2.95
C GLU A 71 15.40 -1.98 -3.57
N TYR A 72 15.10 -2.05 -4.86
CA TYR A 72 15.31 -3.25 -5.69
C TYR A 72 16.01 -2.85 -6.98
N LEU A 73 17.11 -3.52 -7.29
CA LEU A 73 17.88 -3.29 -8.52
C LEU A 73 18.22 -1.79 -8.77
N GLY A 74 18.52 -1.07 -7.67
CA GLY A 74 18.84 0.35 -7.74
C GLY A 74 17.64 1.29 -7.81
N ASN A 75 16.42 0.77 -7.81
CA ASN A 75 15.20 1.59 -7.83
C ASN A 75 14.57 1.66 -6.45
N LYS A 76 14.21 2.88 -6.03
CA LYS A 76 13.45 3.10 -4.81
C LYS A 76 11.97 2.91 -5.07
N VAL A 77 11.32 2.13 -4.22
CA VAL A 77 9.89 1.86 -4.29
C VAL A 77 9.26 2.18 -2.93
N VAL A 78 8.11 2.82 -2.94
CA VAL A 78 7.37 3.10 -1.71
C VAL A 78 7.06 1.79 -1.01
N CYS A 79 7.33 1.74 0.30
CA CYS A 79 7.17 0.55 1.13
C CYS A 79 6.35 0.87 2.37
N HIS A 80 5.32 0.07 2.62
CA HIS A 80 4.58 0.09 3.87
C HIS A 80 4.93 -1.13 4.69
N ASN A 81 5.35 -0.94 5.94
CA ASN A 81 5.55 -2.01 6.89
C ASN A 81 4.25 -2.18 7.69
N ILE A 82 3.56 -3.29 7.46
CA ILE A 82 2.24 -3.53 8.04
C ILE A 82 2.35 -4.63 9.09
N PRO A 83 2.00 -4.34 10.37
CA PRO A 83 2.05 -5.35 11.41
C PRO A 83 0.92 -6.37 11.25
N ILE A 84 1.27 -7.64 11.41
CA ILE A 84 0.32 -8.76 11.41
C ILE A 84 -0.12 -9.01 12.84
N ARG A 85 -1.41 -9.16 13.02
CA ARG A 85 -2.02 -9.40 14.32
C ARG A 85 -3.32 -10.17 14.13
N PRO A 86 -3.66 -11.13 15.02
CA PRO A 86 -4.97 -11.80 14.96
C PRO A 86 -6.12 -10.78 14.94
N GLY A 87 -7.10 -11.00 14.10
CA GLY A 87 -8.27 -10.13 13.95
C GLY A 87 -8.11 -9.00 12.92
N ARG A 88 -6.93 -8.77 12.37
CA ARG A 88 -6.77 -7.81 11.26
C ARG A 88 -7.08 -8.46 9.92
N ASN A 89 -7.83 -7.78 9.09
CA ASN A 89 -8.11 -8.23 7.72
C ASN A 89 -7.05 -7.69 6.77
N LEU A 90 -6.05 -8.52 6.45
CA LEU A 90 -4.94 -8.13 5.58
C LEU A 90 -5.39 -7.79 4.16
N ALA A 91 -6.39 -8.48 3.63
CA ALA A 91 -6.88 -8.20 2.29
C ALA A 91 -7.41 -6.76 2.18
N VAL A 92 -8.22 -6.33 3.13
CA VAL A 92 -8.75 -4.96 3.18
C VAL A 92 -7.63 -3.94 3.36
N ILE A 93 -6.67 -4.23 4.24
CA ILE A 93 -5.53 -3.33 4.50
C ILE A 93 -4.68 -3.16 3.25
N CYS A 94 -4.33 -4.25 2.57
CA CYS A 94 -3.52 -4.20 1.35
C CYS A 94 -4.26 -3.48 0.21
N GLU A 95 -5.53 -3.76 0.02
CA GLU A 95 -6.35 -3.08 -0.98
C GLU A 95 -6.44 -1.58 -0.71
N SER A 96 -6.69 -1.20 0.53
CA SER A 96 -6.75 0.21 0.95
C SER A 96 -5.42 0.91 0.74
N ALA A 97 -4.31 0.25 1.07
CA ALA A 97 -2.97 0.80 0.84
C ALA A 97 -2.69 1.02 -0.64
N ALA A 98 -3.08 0.08 -1.50
CA ALA A 98 -2.90 0.20 -2.94
C ALA A 98 -3.74 1.34 -3.54
N ILE A 99 -4.99 1.46 -3.14
CA ILE A 99 -5.89 2.51 -3.60
C ILE A 99 -5.40 3.88 -3.14
N ASN A 100 -5.02 4.00 -1.87
CA ASN A 100 -4.49 5.25 -1.31
C ASN A 100 -3.20 5.69 -2.02
N HIS A 101 -2.30 4.73 -2.29
CA HIS A 101 -1.08 5.01 -3.04
C HIS A 101 -1.38 5.53 -4.45
N ARG A 102 -2.35 4.93 -5.13
CA ARG A 102 -2.81 5.38 -6.44
C ARG A 102 -3.34 6.81 -6.41
N GLN A 103 -4.11 7.16 -5.38
CA GLN A 103 -4.62 8.52 -5.19
C GLN A 103 -3.49 9.53 -4.97
N LYS A 104 -2.48 9.17 -4.18
CA LYS A 104 -1.29 10.02 -3.97
C LYS A 104 -0.58 10.30 -5.28
N LYS A 105 -0.42 9.29 -6.14
CA LYS A 105 0.16 9.47 -7.48
C LYS A 105 -0.65 10.41 -8.36
N MET A 106 -1.96 10.46 -8.16
CA MET A 106 -2.88 11.35 -8.88
C MET A 106 -2.98 12.75 -8.25
N GLY A 107 -2.19 13.01 -7.21
CA GLY A 107 -2.10 14.32 -6.56
C GLY A 107 -2.93 14.50 -5.30
N TYR A 108 -3.70 13.49 -4.88
CA TYR A 108 -4.49 13.57 -3.66
C TYR A 108 -3.82 12.81 -2.51
N ASN A 109 -3.57 13.51 -1.40
CA ASN A 109 -3.05 12.91 -0.19
C ASN A 109 -4.01 13.18 0.97
N ALA A 110 -4.69 12.13 1.44
CA ALA A 110 -5.72 12.23 2.47
C ALA A 110 -5.18 12.77 3.79
N ALA A 111 -3.97 12.37 4.19
CA ALA A 111 -3.36 12.85 5.43
C ALA A 111 -3.05 14.35 5.38
N GLN A 112 -2.54 14.84 4.25
CA GLN A 112 -2.29 16.26 4.04
C GLN A 112 -3.60 17.06 4.01
N GLU A 113 -4.64 16.51 3.37
CA GLU A 113 -5.96 17.15 3.34
C GLU A 113 -6.57 17.28 4.73
N LEU A 114 -6.48 16.24 5.55
CA LEU A 114 -6.93 16.28 6.93
C LEU A 114 -6.15 17.31 7.75
N TYR A 115 -4.83 17.34 7.60
CA TYR A 115 -3.99 18.32 8.26
C TYR A 115 -4.39 19.75 7.91
N ARG A 116 -4.64 20.02 6.63
CA ARG A 116 -5.11 21.31 6.14
C ARG A 116 -6.43 21.71 6.81
N ARG A 117 -7.40 20.80 6.88
CA ARG A 117 -8.70 21.06 7.52
C ARG A 117 -8.57 21.37 9.01
N VAL A 118 -7.70 20.65 9.69
CA VAL A 118 -7.43 20.89 11.11
C VAL A 118 -6.83 22.29 11.32
N GLN A 119 -5.86 22.68 10.50
CA GLN A 119 -5.24 24.00 10.56
C GLN A 119 -6.26 25.11 10.29
N GLU A 120 -7.11 24.98 9.30
CA GLU A 120 -8.17 25.94 9.01
C GLU A 120 -9.17 26.06 10.16
N SER A 121 -9.57 24.95 10.75
CA SER A 121 -10.47 24.93 11.90
C SER A 121 -9.88 25.67 13.11
N LEU A 122 -8.61 25.45 13.40
CA LEU A 122 -7.91 26.14 14.48
C LEU A 122 -7.79 27.64 14.20
N THR A 123 -7.49 28.04 12.98
CA THR A 123 -7.43 29.44 12.58
C THR A 123 -8.78 30.15 12.73
N ARG A 124 -9.87 29.50 12.28
CA ARG A 124 -11.22 30.05 12.44
C ARG A 124 -11.58 30.27 13.91
N ARG A 125 -11.29 29.30 14.77
CA ARG A 125 -11.55 29.43 16.21
C ARG A 125 -10.79 30.58 16.80
N ARG A 126 -9.56 30.82 16.42
CA ARG A 126 -8.74 31.94 16.89
C ARG A 126 -9.36 33.27 16.46
N ASP A 127 -9.77 33.39 15.20
CA ASP A 127 -10.37 34.59 14.67
C ASP A 127 -11.72 34.92 15.34
N GLU A 128 -12.53 33.90 15.61
CA GLU A 128 -13.78 34.04 16.37
C GLU A 128 -13.54 34.52 17.80
N ASP A 129 -12.51 34.00 18.47
CA ASP A 129 -12.16 34.41 19.83
C ASP A 129 -11.60 35.84 19.90
N GLU A 130 -10.90 36.30 18.85
CA GLU A 130 -10.40 37.68 18.77
C GLU A 130 -11.51 38.68 18.50
N ASP A 131 -12.61 38.28 17.87
CA ASP A 131 -13.76 39.18 17.58
C ASP A 131 -14.70 39.38 18.78
N GLU A 132 -14.51 38.65 19.87
CA GLU A 132 -15.20 38.85 21.13
C GLU A 132 -14.44 39.85 22.02
#